data_4d14c53c55f8d7c5e6cecd5afe0453cc
#
_entry.id   4d14c53c55f8d7c5e6cecd5afe0453cc
#
_cell.length_a   1.000
_cell.length_b   1.000
_cell.length_c   1.000
_cell.angle_alpha   90.00
_cell.angle_beta   90.00
_cell.angle_gamma   90.00
#
_symmetry.space_group_name_H-M   'P 1'
#
loop_
_entity.id
_entity.type
_entity.pdbx_description
1 polymer ?
#
loop_
_entity_poly.entity_id
_entity_poly.type
_entity_poly.pdbx_seq_one_letter_code
_entity_poly.pdbx_strand_id
1 'polypeptide(L)'
;MITEKNKINPSIDPWEAYMDMEQHGKLTLSNIEFTTTTLCNMRCEHCAVGYTLQPKDPNALPIDLLLKKLDEIPHLRSLSITGGEPMMSRKSVENYVVPLFKYAHSRGVKTQLNSNLTLGLDRYEPVIPYLDVLHISHNWGTEESICSART
;
A
#
# COMPACT_ATOMS: atom_id res chain seq x y z
N MET A 1 -23.76 11.31 -3.25
CA MET A 1 -24.69 10.20 -3.59
C MET A 1 -23.85 9.05 -4.13
N ILE A 2 -23.82 7.92 -3.46
CA ILE A 2 -23.21 6.68 -3.98
C ILE A 2 -24.18 6.15 -5.01
N THR A 3 -23.82 6.23 -6.28
CA THR A 3 -24.62 5.67 -7.37
C THR A 3 -24.62 4.14 -7.26
N GLU A 4 -25.66 3.45 -7.72
CA GLU A 4 -25.76 1.97 -7.68
C GLU A 4 -24.56 1.26 -8.36
N LYS A 5 -23.90 1.93 -9.30
CA LYS A 5 -22.66 1.44 -9.95
C LYS A 5 -21.47 1.32 -8.99
N ASN A 6 -21.51 1.98 -7.84
CA ASN A 6 -20.43 1.95 -6.83
C ASN A 6 -20.75 1.08 -5.61
N LYS A 7 -21.84 0.34 -5.64
CA LYS A 7 -22.07 -0.71 -4.64
C LYS A 7 -21.11 -1.85 -4.95
N ILE A 8 -20.01 -1.89 -4.20
CA ILE A 8 -19.15 -3.07 -4.16
C ILE A 8 -20.07 -4.22 -3.74
N ASN A 9 -20.25 -5.19 -4.62
CA ASN A 9 -20.90 -6.44 -4.22
C ASN A 9 -20.02 -7.03 -3.11
N PRO A 10 -20.50 -7.15 -1.87
CA PRO A 10 -19.67 -7.63 -0.75
C PRO A 10 -19.20 -9.08 -0.93
N SER A 11 -19.74 -9.81 -1.90
CA SER A 11 -19.29 -11.15 -2.27
C SER A 11 -18.17 -11.16 -3.32
N ILE A 12 -17.79 -9.99 -3.87
CA ILE A 12 -16.73 -9.88 -4.88
C ILE A 12 -15.66 -8.94 -4.36
N ASP A 13 -14.53 -9.51 -3.98
CA ASP A 13 -13.34 -8.74 -3.67
C ASP A 13 -12.76 -8.17 -4.97
N PRO A 14 -12.63 -6.84 -5.13
CA PRO A 14 -12.02 -6.23 -6.32
C PRO A 14 -10.55 -6.65 -6.53
N TRP A 15 -9.94 -7.29 -5.54
CA TRP A 15 -8.58 -7.84 -5.58
C TRP A 15 -8.54 -9.29 -6.13
N GLU A 16 -9.70 -9.90 -6.36
CA GLU A 16 -9.78 -11.28 -6.84
C GLU A 16 -9.34 -11.42 -8.30
N ALA A 17 -8.38 -12.28 -8.54
CA ALA A 17 -7.80 -12.47 -9.88
C ALA A 17 -8.80 -13.08 -10.88
N TYR A 18 -9.83 -13.80 -10.42
CA TYR A 18 -10.83 -14.40 -11.31
C TYR A 18 -11.63 -13.34 -12.08
N MET A 19 -11.75 -12.12 -11.58
CA MET A 19 -12.40 -11.03 -12.29
C MET A 19 -11.72 -10.73 -13.63
N ASP A 20 -10.42 -10.98 -13.74
CA ASP A 20 -9.71 -10.83 -15.02
C ASP A 20 -10.17 -11.87 -16.03
N MET A 21 -10.44 -13.09 -15.59
CA MET A 21 -10.97 -14.16 -16.44
C MET A 21 -12.37 -13.82 -16.94
N GLU A 22 -13.24 -13.27 -16.07
CA GLU A 22 -14.58 -12.85 -16.45
C GLU A 22 -14.60 -11.66 -17.42
N GLN A 23 -13.75 -10.67 -17.16
CA GLN A 23 -13.75 -9.42 -17.94
C GLN A 23 -12.92 -9.50 -19.21
N HIS A 24 -11.83 -10.25 -19.21
CA HIS A 24 -10.82 -10.26 -20.27
C HIS A 24 -10.58 -11.64 -20.90
N GLY A 25 -11.19 -12.70 -20.37
CA GLY A 25 -10.99 -14.07 -20.82
C GLY A 25 -9.58 -14.63 -20.54
N LYS A 26 -8.77 -13.92 -19.76
CA LYS A 26 -7.40 -14.28 -19.38
C LYS A 26 -6.98 -13.60 -18.09
N LEU A 27 -6.01 -14.18 -17.39
CA LEU A 27 -5.35 -13.48 -16.29
C LEU A 27 -4.51 -12.33 -16.82
N THR A 28 -4.60 -11.19 -16.16
CA THR A 28 -3.82 -9.98 -16.46
C THR A 28 -3.09 -9.50 -15.19
N LEU A 29 -2.12 -8.62 -15.35
CA LEU A 29 -1.52 -7.92 -14.21
C LEU A 29 -2.49 -6.82 -13.77
N SER A 30 -3.29 -7.09 -12.76
CA SER A 30 -4.35 -6.21 -12.28
C SER A 30 -4.12 -5.63 -10.89
N ASN A 31 -3.29 -6.29 -10.09
CA ASN A 31 -2.92 -5.87 -8.75
C ASN A 31 -1.41 -5.75 -8.63
N ILE A 32 -0.93 -4.68 -8.00
CA ILE A 32 0.49 -4.47 -7.77
C ILE A 32 0.73 -3.99 -6.34
N GLU A 33 1.77 -4.51 -5.71
CA GLU A 33 2.21 -4.07 -4.39
C GLU A 33 3.62 -3.50 -4.46
N PHE A 34 3.82 -2.33 -3.86
CA PHE A 34 5.11 -1.67 -3.74
C PHE A 34 5.63 -1.70 -2.33
N THR A 35 6.84 -2.21 -2.16
CA THR A 35 7.66 -1.98 -0.97
C THR A 35 8.41 -0.66 -1.15
N THR A 36 7.91 0.41 -0.54
CA THR A 36 8.48 1.76 -0.71
C THR A 36 9.63 2.07 0.24
N THR A 37 9.78 1.27 1.29
CA THR A 37 10.86 1.42 2.28
C THR A 37 11.13 0.10 3.00
N THR A 38 12.38 -0.11 3.40
CA THR A 38 12.77 -1.21 4.30
C THR A 38 12.94 -0.74 5.75
N LEU A 39 12.69 0.54 6.02
CA LEU A 39 12.71 1.09 7.37
C LEU A 39 11.43 0.70 8.14
N CYS A 40 11.58 0.33 9.39
CA CYS A 40 10.46 0.08 10.29
C CYS A 40 10.84 0.45 11.72
N ASN A 41 9.90 1.00 12.45
CA ASN A 41 10.05 1.32 13.87
C ASN A 41 9.64 0.16 14.79
N MET A 42 9.39 -1.02 14.22
CA MET A 42 9.01 -2.23 14.96
C MET A 42 9.89 -3.43 14.57
N ARG A 43 10.00 -4.40 15.47
CA ARG A 43 10.68 -5.68 15.26
C ARG A 43 9.76 -6.82 15.69
N CYS A 44 8.69 -7.01 14.90
CA CYS A 44 7.70 -8.03 15.18
C CYS A 44 8.27 -9.42 14.94
N GLU A 45 8.12 -10.33 15.87
CA GLU A 45 8.61 -11.72 15.74
C GLU A 45 8.01 -12.48 14.55
N HIS A 46 6.74 -12.19 14.24
CA HIS A 46 6.00 -12.81 13.12
C HIS A 46 6.20 -12.10 11.78
N CYS A 47 7.09 -11.10 11.68
CA CYS A 47 7.27 -10.32 10.46
C CYS A 47 7.86 -11.15 9.34
N ALA A 48 7.08 -11.40 8.28
CA ALA A 48 7.54 -12.19 7.12
C ALA A 48 8.73 -11.56 6.39
N VAL A 49 8.90 -10.24 6.49
CA VAL A 49 9.98 -9.47 5.86
C VAL A 49 11.00 -8.93 6.88
N GLY A 50 10.93 -9.39 8.12
CA GLY A 50 11.80 -8.90 9.21
C GLY A 50 13.29 -8.98 8.90
N TYR A 51 13.70 -10.00 8.14
CA TYR A 51 15.09 -10.19 7.71
C TYR A 51 15.55 -9.18 6.62
N THR A 52 14.64 -8.48 5.97
CA THR A 52 14.95 -7.47 4.95
C THR A 52 15.01 -6.05 5.51
N LEU A 53 14.59 -5.85 6.76
CA LEU A 53 14.59 -4.54 7.40
C LEU A 53 16.01 -4.03 7.56
N GLN A 54 16.26 -2.78 7.16
CA GLN A 54 17.57 -2.17 7.15
C GLN A 54 17.53 -0.78 7.81
N PRO A 55 18.67 -0.29 8.34
CA PRO A 55 18.76 1.06 8.93
C PRO A 55 18.71 2.18 7.87
N LYS A 56 18.86 1.84 6.60
CA LYS A 56 18.77 2.77 5.46
C LYS A 56 18.02 2.09 4.33
N ASP A 57 17.21 2.87 3.62
CA ASP A 57 16.63 2.40 2.37
C ASP A 57 17.75 2.16 1.34
N PRO A 58 17.66 1.06 0.58
CA PRO A 58 18.53 0.85 -0.57
C PRO A 58 18.26 1.89 -1.65
N ASN A 59 19.10 1.91 -2.70
CA ASN A 59 18.85 2.74 -3.87
C ASN A 59 17.51 2.36 -4.48
N ALA A 60 16.58 3.31 -4.49
CA ALA A 60 15.26 3.11 -5.05
C ALA A 60 15.22 3.45 -6.54
N LEU A 61 14.28 2.84 -7.27
CA LEU A 61 14.02 3.19 -8.67
C LEU A 61 13.46 4.61 -8.74
N PRO A 62 13.81 5.38 -9.80
CA PRO A 62 13.22 6.70 -10.02
C PRO A 62 11.69 6.63 -10.13
N ILE A 63 10.99 7.54 -9.46
CA ILE A 63 9.52 7.55 -9.45
C ILE A 63 8.95 7.67 -10.87
N ASP A 64 9.52 8.50 -11.72
CA ASP A 64 9.06 8.68 -13.10
C ASP A 64 9.13 7.38 -13.91
N LEU A 65 10.16 6.56 -13.67
CA LEU A 65 10.27 5.24 -14.29
C LEU A 65 9.17 4.30 -13.81
N LEU A 66 8.85 4.33 -12.50
CA LEU A 66 7.77 3.53 -11.93
C LEU A 66 6.42 3.93 -12.51
N LEU A 67 6.12 5.22 -12.55
CA LEU A 67 4.86 5.73 -13.12
C LEU A 67 4.73 5.36 -14.60
N LYS A 68 5.81 5.50 -15.38
CA LYS A 68 5.84 5.07 -16.78
C LYS A 68 5.55 3.57 -16.94
N LYS A 69 6.11 2.74 -16.06
CA LYS A 69 5.84 1.30 -16.08
C LYS A 69 4.42 0.94 -15.69
N LEU A 70 3.82 1.70 -14.79
CA LEU A 70 2.40 1.54 -14.45
C LEU A 70 1.49 1.90 -15.63
N ASP A 71 1.88 2.86 -16.48
CA ASP A 71 1.12 3.21 -17.70
C ASP A 71 1.07 2.07 -18.72
N GLU A 72 2.06 1.19 -18.70
CA GLU A 72 2.12 0.01 -19.57
C GLU A 72 1.16 -1.11 -19.13
N ILE A 73 0.52 -0.99 -17.95
CA ILE A 73 -0.41 -1.99 -17.41
C ILE A 73 -1.85 -1.58 -17.73
N PRO A 74 -2.50 -2.21 -18.73
CA PRO A 74 -3.78 -1.72 -19.26
C PRO A 74 -4.96 -1.96 -18.31
N HIS A 75 -4.88 -2.98 -17.45
CA HIS A 75 -6.00 -3.44 -16.61
C HIS A 75 -5.67 -3.38 -15.11
N LEU A 76 -4.81 -2.43 -14.70
CA LEU A 76 -4.49 -2.23 -13.30
C LEU A 76 -5.75 -1.80 -12.53
N ARG A 77 -6.14 -2.59 -11.53
CA ARG A 77 -7.33 -2.35 -10.70
C ARG A 77 -6.97 -1.84 -9.31
N SER A 78 -5.82 -2.28 -8.79
CA SER A 78 -5.41 -1.94 -7.44
C SER A 78 -3.91 -1.75 -7.30
N LEU A 79 -3.53 -0.83 -6.44
CA LEU A 79 -2.18 -0.51 -6.05
C LEU A 79 -2.08 -0.50 -4.53
N SER A 80 -1.28 -1.38 -3.99
CA SER A 80 -1.01 -1.49 -2.56
C SER A 80 0.39 -0.96 -2.24
N ILE A 81 0.52 -0.25 -1.14
CA ILE A 81 1.83 0.17 -0.61
C ILE A 81 2.07 -0.51 0.73
N THR A 82 3.22 -1.14 0.82
CA THR A 82 3.74 -1.83 1.98
C THR A 82 5.23 -1.51 2.18
N GLY A 83 5.89 -2.24 3.04
CA GLY A 83 7.32 -2.14 3.29
C GLY A 83 7.68 -2.62 4.67
N GLY A 84 8.66 -1.99 5.31
CA GLY A 84 8.80 -2.00 6.75
C GLY A 84 7.60 -1.26 7.34
N GLU A 85 7.73 0.04 7.57
CA GLU A 85 6.60 0.93 7.81
C GLU A 85 6.61 2.03 6.74
N PRO A 86 5.68 2.04 5.77
CA PRO A 86 5.70 2.96 4.63
C PRO A 86 5.72 4.44 5.04
N MET A 87 5.09 4.76 6.15
CA MET A 87 4.98 6.13 6.66
C MET A 87 6.17 6.56 7.53
N MET A 88 7.15 5.67 7.76
CA MET A 88 8.32 5.93 8.61
C MET A 88 9.18 7.09 8.11
N SER A 89 9.51 7.08 6.83
CA SER A 89 10.37 8.08 6.20
C SER A 89 9.55 9.17 5.51
N ARG A 90 9.65 10.44 5.97
CA ARG A 90 9.02 11.57 5.27
C ARG A 90 9.44 11.66 3.81
N LYS A 91 10.74 11.45 3.55
CA LYS A 91 11.29 11.46 2.19
C LYS A 91 10.67 10.36 1.32
N SER A 92 10.48 9.15 1.86
CA SER A 92 9.81 8.06 1.13
C SER A 92 8.34 8.39 0.85
N VAL A 93 7.64 8.98 1.84
CA VAL A 93 6.25 9.41 1.66
C VAL A 93 6.12 10.43 0.55
N GLU A 94 6.95 11.48 0.57
CA GLU A 94 6.90 12.56 -0.41
C GLU A 94 7.32 12.11 -1.81
N ASN A 95 8.35 11.27 -1.91
CA ASN A 95 8.94 10.88 -3.20
C ASN A 95 8.29 9.66 -3.86
N TYR A 96 7.58 8.81 -3.09
CA TYR A 96 7.01 7.56 -3.60
C TYR A 96 5.55 7.38 -3.21
N VAL A 97 5.21 7.39 -1.92
CA VAL A 97 3.85 7.03 -1.46
C VAL A 97 2.82 7.98 -2.04
N VAL A 98 3.02 9.28 -1.85
CA VAL A 98 2.09 10.32 -2.35
C VAL A 98 2.01 10.32 -3.88
N PRO A 99 3.11 10.32 -4.65
CA PRO A 99 3.05 10.27 -6.11
C PRO A 99 2.36 9.02 -6.65
N LEU A 100 2.64 7.84 -6.09
CA LEU A 100 2.00 6.59 -6.51
C LEU A 100 0.49 6.61 -6.25
N PHE A 101 0.06 7.09 -5.09
CA PHE A 101 -1.36 7.18 -4.75
C PHE A 101 -2.10 8.23 -5.59
N LYS A 102 -1.50 9.40 -5.81
CA LYS A 102 -2.05 10.41 -6.72
C LYS A 102 -2.25 9.86 -8.12
N TYR A 103 -1.24 9.16 -8.63
CA TYR A 103 -1.29 8.53 -9.93
C TYR A 103 -2.41 7.48 -10.01
N ALA A 104 -2.44 6.53 -9.07
CA ALA A 104 -3.46 5.49 -9.03
C ALA A 104 -4.87 6.09 -8.94
N HIS A 105 -5.07 7.04 -8.02
CA HIS A 105 -6.35 7.73 -7.85
C HIS A 105 -6.82 8.45 -9.11
N SER A 106 -5.91 9.11 -9.84
CA SER A 106 -6.22 9.80 -11.09
C SER A 106 -6.68 8.86 -12.21
N ARG A 107 -6.32 7.59 -12.15
CA ARG A 107 -6.71 6.53 -13.09
C ARG A 107 -7.90 5.68 -12.62
N GLY A 108 -8.47 6.00 -11.46
CA GLY A 108 -9.54 5.19 -10.86
C GLY A 108 -9.06 3.83 -10.36
N VAL A 109 -7.75 3.66 -10.15
CA VAL A 109 -7.14 2.46 -9.57
C VAL A 109 -7.31 2.53 -8.05
N LYS A 110 -7.79 1.46 -7.44
CA LYS A 110 -7.97 1.37 -5.99
C LYS A 110 -6.64 1.40 -5.27
N THR A 111 -6.59 2.14 -4.17
CA THR A 111 -5.35 2.32 -3.39
C THR A 111 -5.47 1.71 -2.01
N GLN A 112 -4.43 1.03 -1.58
CA GLN A 112 -4.32 0.45 -0.24
C GLN A 112 -2.99 0.79 0.40
N LEU A 113 -3.03 1.18 1.67
CA LEU A 113 -1.85 1.36 2.51
C LEU A 113 -1.86 0.30 3.62
N ASN A 114 -0.77 -0.45 3.73
CA ASN A 114 -0.53 -1.34 4.87
C ASN A 114 0.39 -0.62 5.86
N SER A 115 -0.08 -0.44 7.10
CA SER A 115 0.66 0.30 8.13
C SER A 115 0.45 -0.30 9.52
N ASN A 116 1.45 -0.20 10.37
CA ASN A 116 1.33 -0.54 11.79
C ASN A 116 0.61 0.55 12.61
N LEU A 117 0.33 1.69 12.00
CA LEU A 117 -0.39 2.86 12.55
C LEU A 117 0.17 3.36 13.90
N THR A 118 1.47 3.21 14.14
CA THR A 118 2.12 3.65 15.39
C THR A 118 2.73 5.05 15.32
N LEU A 119 2.67 5.69 14.15
CA LEU A 119 3.15 7.05 13.93
C LEU A 119 2.05 8.07 14.14
N GLY A 120 2.43 9.34 14.34
CA GLY A 120 1.46 10.44 14.47
C GLY A 120 0.58 10.60 13.23
N LEU A 121 -0.67 11.02 13.42
CA LEU A 121 -1.65 11.16 12.34
C LEU A 121 -1.22 12.15 11.25
N ASP A 122 -0.42 13.15 11.59
CA ASP A 122 0.18 14.10 10.65
C ASP A 122 0.96 13.43 9.50
N ARG A 123 1.44 12.20 9.75
CA ARG A 123 2.14 11.41 8.72
C ARG A 123 1.21 10.91 7.63
N TYR A 124 -0.05 10.67 7.96
CA TYR A 124 -1.04 10.06 7.06
C TYR A 124 -1.84 11.12 6.30
N GLU A 125 -1.93 12.35 6.79
CA GLU A 125 -2.66 13.45 6.15
C GLU A 125 -2.37 13.60 4.64
N PRO A 126 -1.11 13.52 4.16
CA PRO A 126 -0.80 13.70 2.74
C PRO A 126 -1.36 12.61 1.83
N VAL A 127 -1.69 11.42 2.37
CA VAL A 127 -2.16 10.27 1.61
C VAL A 127 -3.66 10.05 1.72
N ILE A 128 -4.31 10.51 2.80
CA ILE A 128 -5.74 10.33 3.05
C ILE A 128 -6.61 10.70 1.84
N PRO A 129 -6.39 11.82 1.13
CA PRO A 129 -7.23 12.19 -0.01
C PRO A 129 -7.22 11.21 -1.18
N TYR A 130 -6.23 10.33 -1.22
CA TYR A 130 -5.99 9.39 -2.32
C TYR A 130 -6.13 7.92 -1.87
N LEU A 131 -6.51 7.68 -0.62
CA LEU A 131 -6.52 6.36 0.00
C LEU A 131 -7.94 5.79 0.03
N ASP A 132 -8.12 4.61 -0.58
CA ASP A 132 -9.39 3.88 -0.52
C ASP A 132 -9.44 2.91 0.67
N VAL A 133 -8.31 2.25 0.99
CA VAL A 133 -8.24 1.22 2.04
C VAL A 133 -7.00 1.45 2.92
N LEU A 134 -7.22 1.56 4.22
CA LEU A 134 -6.16 1.49 5.23
C LEU A 134 -6.20 0.11 5.89
N HIS A 135 -5.18 -0.70 5.61
CA HIS A 135 -4.98 -1.97 6.26
C HIS A 135 -4.06 -1.77 7.48
N ILE A 136 -4.59 -2.01 8.65
CA ILE A 136 -3.86 -1.81 9.91
C ILE A 136 -3.33 -3.14 10.40
N SER A 137 -1.99 -3.24 10.51
CA SER A 137 -1.33 -4.39 11.13
C SER A 137 -1.37 -4.28 12.65
N HIS A 138 -2.51 -4.66 13.24
CA HIS A 138 -2.72 -4.64 14.69
C HIS A 138 -2.70 -6.08 15.23
N ASN A 139 -1.53 -6.55 15.62
CA ASN A 139 -1.30 -7.94 16.02
C ASN A 139 -1.10 -8.10 17.54
N TRP A 140 -1.39 -7.08 18.32
CA TRP A 140 -1.15 -7.05 19.77
C TRP A 140 -2.45 -6.82 20.53
N GLY A 141 -2.65 -7.62 21.59
CA GLY A 141 -3.83 -7.52 22.42
C GLY A 141 -3.73 -6.48 23.53
N THR A 142 -2.52 -6.00 23.87
CA THR A 142 -2.27 -5.06 24.95
C THR A 142 -1.25 -4.00 24.57
N GLU A 143 -1.28 -2.85 25.27
CA GLU A 143 -0.31 -1.78 25.10
C GLU A 143 1.11 -2.25 25.45
N GLU A 144 1.27 -3.10 26.46
CA GLU A 144 2.55 -3.66 26.84
C GLU A 144 3.18 -4.49 25.71
N SER A 145 2.40 -5.34 25.05
CA SER A 145 2.87 -6.13 23.91
C SER A 145 3.23 -5.27 22.70
N ILE A 146 2.54 -4.15 22.46
CA ILE A 146 2.91 -3.17 21.44
C ILE A 146 4.24 -2.51 21.80
N CYS A 147 4.41 -2.07 23.05
CA CYS A 147 5.64 -1.41 23.48
C CYS A 147 6.86 -2.33 23.39
N SER A 148 6.72 -3.62 23.67
CA SER A 148 7.82 -4.58 23.54
C SER A 148 8.29 -4.83 22.11
N ALA A 149 7.43 -4.60 21.11
CA ALA A 149 7.75 -4.75 19.69
C ALA A 149 8.35 -3.48 19.06
N ARG A 150 8.36 -2.36 19.78
CA ARG A 150 9.00 -1.11 19.32
C ARG A 150 10.49 -1.13 19.61
N THR A 151 11.27 -0.62 18.68
CA THR A 151 12.74 -0.45 18.81
C THR A 151 13.10 1.02 18.86
#